data_e5fab7f1b958b18683b84667881eb6c6
#
_entry.id   e5fab7f1b958b18683b84667881eb6c6
#
_cell.length_a   1.000
_cell.length_b   1.000
_cell.length_c   1.000
_cell.angle_alpha   90.00
_cell.angle_beta   90.00
_cell.angle_gamma   90.00
#
_symmetry.space_group_name_H-M   'P 1'
#
loop_
_entity.id
_entity.type
_entity.pdbx_description
1 polymer ?
#
loop_
_entity_poly.entity_id
_entity_poly.type
_entity_poly.pdbx_seq_one_letter_code
_entity_poly.pdbx_strand_id
1 'polypeptide(L)'
;CAELDRLSRQAEQELRALGPLREAYERVARLAGLTAGTSADNERKMRLESYVLAARLEQVAAAATVRLLRMSGGRYTLVHSDARSGGRGRSGLGLHVVDAWTGSERDTATLSGGETFFASLALALGLADVVTDEAGGMRLDTLFIDEGFGSLDDQALDEVLDVLDSLRERDRSVGIVSHVGDLRTRVQAQLEIVKQRGGSVVRHRTAGVTD
;
A
#
# COMPACT_ATOMS: atom_id res chain seq x y z
N CYS A 1 71.21 3.96 14.80
CA CYS A 1 70.84 3.45 13.46
C CYS A 1 70.02 2.15 13.57
N ALA A 2 70.49 1.07 14.22
CA ALA A 2 69.77 -0.22 14.22
C ALA A 2 68.34 -0.17 14.78
N GLU A 3 68.06 0.63 15.80
CA GLU A 3 66.73 0.80 16.41
C GLU A 3 65.78 1.56 15.46
N LEU A 4 66.26 2.60 14.79
CA LEU A 4 65.50 3.33 13.77
C LEU A 4 65.16 2.46 12.59
N ASP A 5 66.12 1.62 12.14
CA ASP A 5 65.88 0.68 11.02
C ASP A 5 64.87 -0.42 11.38
N ARG A 6 64.84 -0.84 12.66
CA ARG A 6 63.85 -1.80 13.17
C ARG A 6 62.45 -1.18 13.17
N LEU A 7 62.33 0.04 13.75
CA LEU A 7 61.06 0.75 13.80
C LEU A 7 60.51 1.08 12.39
N SER A 8 61.39 1.47 11.45
CA SER A 8 60.99 1.74 10.07
C SER A 8 60.42 0.49 9.43
N ARG A 9 61.09 -0.66 9.56
CA ARG A 9 60.59 -1.94 9.00
C ARG A 9 59.26 -2.37 9.64
N GLN A 10 59.13 -2.20 10.94
CA GLN A 10 57.88 -2.49 11.64
C GLN A 10 56.74 -1.59 11.16
N ALA A 11 56.96 -0.29 11.02
CA ALA A 11 55.99 0.65 10.50
C ALA A 11 55.60 0.33 9.06
N GLU A 12 56.54 -0.04 8.20
CA GLU A 12 56.24 -0.47 6.82
C GLU A 12 55.40 -1.74 6.78
N GLN A 13 55.66 -2.71 7.66
CA GLN A 13 54.84 -3.94 7.73
C GLN A 13 53.41 -3.63 8.19
N GLU A 14 53.26 -2.79 9.19
CA GLU A 14 51.93 -2.39 9.68
C GLU A 14 51.17 -1.59 8.62
N LEU A 15 51.84 -0.67 7.90
CA LEU A 15 51.21 0.08 6.79
C LEU A 15 50.77 -0.84 5.67
N ARG A 16 51.56 -1.86 5.30
CA ARG A 16 51.19 -2.86 4.28
C ARG A 16 49.98 -3.68 4.75
N ALA A 17 49.88 -4.03 6.02
CA ALA A 17 48.75 -4.76 6.59
C ALA A 17 47.46 -3.91 6.66
N LEU A 18 47.60 -2.59 6.89
CA LEU A 18 46.47 -1.65 6.93
C LEU A 18 45.83 -1.37 5.55
N GLY A 19 46.61 -1.46 4.47
CA GLY A 19 46.11 -1.16 3.11
C GLY A 19 44.86 -1.93 2.74
N PRO A 20 44.87 -3.28 2.77
CA PRO A 20 43.70 -4.10 2.44
C PRO A 20 42.50 -3.86 3.38
N LEU A 21 42.77 -3.62 4.66
CA LEU A 21 41.71 -3.33 5.65
C LEU A 21 41.04 -1.99 5.38
N ARG A 22 41.83 -0.98 5.02
CA ARG A 22 41.29 0.34 4.63
C ARG A 22 40.43 0.28 3.38
N GLU A 23 40.89 -0.44 2.35
CA GLU A 23 40.11 -0.65 1.13
C GLU A 23 38.78 -1.39 1.41
N ALA A 24 38.82 -2.41 2.26
CA ALA A 24 37.62 -3.12 2.68
C ALA A 24 36.65 -2.21 3.44
N TYR A 25 37.18 -1.42 4.38
CA TYR A 25 36.39 -0.44 5.13
C TYR A 25 35.76 0.61 4.22
N GLU A 26 36.52 1.19 3.28
CA GLU A 26 36.02 2.20 2.35
C GLU A 26 34.90 1.65 1.45
N ARG A 27 34.99 0.37 1.01
CA ARG A 27 33.92 -0.29 0.27
C ARG A 27 32.64 -0.44 1.11
N VAL A 28 32.77 -0.94 2.34
CA VAL A 28 31.63 -1.12 3.24
C VAL A 28 31.03 0.22 3.64
N ALA A 29 31.84 1.20 3.95
CA ALA A 29 31.39 2.55 4.32
C ALA A 29 30.63 3.23 3.17
N ARG A 30 31.09 3.06 1.93
CA ARG A 30 30.39 3.56 0.74
C ARG A 30 29.03 2.88 0.55
N LEU A 31 28.98 1.55 0.66
CA LEU A 31 27.71 0.80 0.58
C LEU A 31 26.76 1.22 1.71
N ALA A 32 27.25 1.34 2.92
CA ALA A 32 26.46 1.80 4.06
C ALA A 32 25.90 3.21 3.82
N GLY A 33 26.70 4.13 3.29
CA GLY A 33 26.25 5.46 2.91
C GLY A 33 25.17 5.46 1.82
N LEU A 34 25.33 4.61 0.80
CA LEU A 34 24.32 4.45 -0.27
C LEU A 34 23.01 3.91 0.29
N THR A 35 23.06 2.83 1.07
CA THR A 35 21.86 2.19 1.63
C THR A 35 21.15 3.05 2.68
N ALA A 36 21.93 3.85 3.44
CA ALA A 36 21.38 4.80 4.40
C ALA A 36 20.82 6.09 3.76
N GLY A 37 21.05 6.33 2.46
CA GLY A 37 20.63 7.54 1.78
C GLY A 37 21.47 8.78 2.13
N THR A 38 22.68 8.61 2.68
CA THR A 38 23.56 9.70 3.10
C THR A 38 24.68 9.98 2.12
N SER A 39 24.95 9.07 1.19
CA SER A 39 25.97 9.24 0.14
C SER A 39 25.59 10.36 -0.84
N ALA A 40 26.61 11.07 -1.34
CA ALA A 40 26.44 12.04 -2.44
C ALA A 40 26.01 11.35 -3.74
N ASP A 41 26.41 10.10 -3.94
CA ASP A 41 26.05 9.29 -5.11
C ASP A 41 24.59 8.85 -5.10
N ASN A 42 23.87 9.01 -3.99
CA ASN A 42 22.43 8.77 -3.87
C ASN A 42 21.67 10.10 -4.08
N GLU A 43 21.42 10.47 -5.33
CA GLU A 43 20.78 11.72 -5.73
C GLU A 43 19.44 11.98 -5.03
N ARG A 44 18.65 10.90 -4.82
CA ARG A 44 17.34 10.99 -4.18
C ARG A 44 17.42 11.03 -2.65
N LYS A 45 18.60 10.78 -2.07
CA LYS A 45 18.84 10.63 -0.62
C LYS A 45 17.82 9.69 0.03
N MET A 46 17.45 8.67 -0.72
CA MET A 46 16.45 7.67 -0.33
C MET A 46 17.16 6.47 0.30
N ARG A 47 16.67 5.98 1.43
CA ARG A 47 17.14 4.74 2.03
C ARG A 47 16.74 3.55 1.17
N LEU A 48 17.55 2.49 1.14
CA LEU A 48 17.27 1.27 0.38
C LEU A 48 15.90 0.68 0.73
N GLU A 49 15.54 0.67 2.02
CA GLU A 49 14.22 0.26 2.51
C GLU A 49 13.10 1.05 1.83
N SER A 50 13.21 2.39 1.80
CA SER A 50 12.21 3.25 1.17
C SER A 50 12.14 3.05 -0.35
N TYR A 51 13.28 2.79 -0.99
CA TYR A 51 13.34 2.48 -2.43
C TYR A 51 12.58 1.19 -2.77
N VAL A 52 12.80 0.12 -1.99
CA VAL A 52 12.09 -1.15 -2.18
C VAL A 52 10.58 -0.98 -1.95
N LEU A 53 10.20 -0.27 -0.88
CA LEU A 53 8.78 0.01 -0.58
C LEU A 53 8.13 0.88 -1.65
N ALA A 54 8.84 1.86 -2.22
CA ALA A 54 8.35 2.70 -3.31
C ALA A 54 8.04 1.87 -4.56
N ALA A 55 8.95 0.97 -4.95
CA ALA A 55 8.73 0.07 -6.08
C ALA A 55 7.52 -0.86 -5.85
N ARG A 56 7.29 -1.31 -4.61
CA ARG A 56 6.10 -2.09 -4.25
C ARG A 56 4.82 -1.26 -4.29
N LEU A 57 4.87 -0.04 -3.77
CA LEU A 57 3.74 0.87 -3.82
C LEU A 57 3.32 1.19 -5.26
N GLU A 58 4.28 1.34 -6.17
CA GLU A 58 4.01 1.54 -7.59
C GLU A 58 3.25 0.35 -8.20
N GLN A 59 3.67 -0.88 -7.90
CA GLN A 59 2.95 -2.09 -8.34
C GLN A 59 1.53 -2.15 -7.78
N VAL A 60 1.37 -1.85 -6.49
CA VAL A 60 0.05 -1.81 -5.84
C VAL A 60 -0.83 -0.72 -6.44
N ALA A 61 -0.29 0.48 -6.69
CA ALA A 61 -1.02 1.58 -7.31
C ALA A 61 -1.48 1.23 -8.74
N ALA A 62 -0.63 0.55 -9.51
CA ALA A 62 -1.00 0.08 -10.86
C ALA A 62 -2.14 -0.96 -10.81
N ALA A 63 -2.04 -1.97 -9.93
CA ALA A 63 -3.08 -2.97 -9.73
C ALA A 63 -4.39 -2.35 -9.22
N ALA A 64 -4.31 -1.39 -8.31
CA ALA A 64 -5.45 -0.66 -7.77
C ALA A 64 -6.14 0.21 -8.83
N THR A 65 -5.38 0.86 -9.71
CA THR A 65 -5.90 1.74 -10.77
C THR A 65 -6.92 1.05 -11.65
N VAL A 66 -6.73 -0.24 -11.97
CA VAL A 66 -7.68 -1.00 -12.80
C VAL A 66 -9.08 -1.02 -12.18
N ARG A 67 -9.17 -1.11 -10.86
CA ARG A 67 -10.44 -1.12 -10.12
C ARG A 67 -10.96 0.28 -9.88
N LEU A 68 -10.07 1.20 -9.54
CA LEU A 68 -10.43 2.59 -9.31
C LEU A 68 -11.07 3.21 -10.56
N LEU A 69 -10.54 2.91 -11.76
CA LEU A 69 -11.14 3.33 -13.03
C LEU A 69 -12.57 2.84 -13.18
N ARG A 70 -12.87 1.59 -12.79
CA ARG A 70 -14.24 1.06 -12.85
C ARG A 70 -15.18 1.76 -11.87
N MET A 71 -14.75 1.89 -10.59
CA MET A 71 -15.54 2.52 -9.53
C MET A 71 -15.73 4.03 -9.71
N SER A 72 -14.92 4.66 -10.52
CA SER A 72 -14.98 6.11 -10.77
C SER A 72 -15.42 6.48 -12.18
N GLY A 73 -16.03 5.55 -12.92
CA GLY A 73 -16.45 5.79 -14.31
C GLY A 73 -15.30 6.25 -15.21
N GLY A 74 -14.08 5.76 -15.00
CA GLY A 74 -12.89 6.11 -15.77
C GLY A 74 -12.19 7.40 -15.33
N ARG A 75 -12.62 8.02 -14.23
CA ARG A 75 -12.15 9.35 -13.84
C ARG A 75 -10.80 9.35 -13.12
N TYR A 76 -10.55 8.40 -12.21
CA TYR A 76 -9.38 8.47 -11.32
C TYR A 76 -8.39 7.36 -11.57
N THR A 77 -7.09 7.71 -11.57
CA THR A 77 -5.97 6.77 -11.55
C THR A 77 -5.05 7.08 -10.37
N LEU A 78 -4.49 6.05 -9.76
CA LEU A 78 -3.50 6.19 -8.70
C LEU A 78 -2.10 6.18 -9.29
N VAL A 79 -1.29 7.12 -8.85
CA VAL A 79 0.11 7.23 -9.24
C VAL A 79 1.00 7.33 -8.01
N HIS A 80 2.13 6.65 -8.07
CA HIS A 80 3.17 6.79 -7.06
C HIS A 80 3.90 8.12 -7.27
N SER A 81 4.18 8.83 -6.20
CA SER A 81 4.94 10.09 -6.22
C SER A 81 6.20 9.99 -5.36
N ASP A 82 7.34 10.25 -5.99
CA ASP A 82 8.62 10.40 -5.30
C ASP A 82 8.77 11.78 -4.62
N ALA A 83 7.82 12.68 -4.81
CA ALA A 83 7.86 14.01 -4.24
C ALA A 83 7.93 13.94 -2.70
N ARG A 84 8.78 14.76 -2.12
CA ARG A 84 8.80 14.92 -0.67
C ARG A 84 7.51 15.62 -0.25
N SER A 85 6.58 14.88 0.34
CA SER A 85 5.46 15.48 1.03
C SER A 85 5.99 16.39 2.13
N GLY A 86 5.70 17.69 2.04
CA GLY A 86 6.28 18.81 2.78
C GLY A 86 6.75 18.49 4.19
N GLY A 87 8.02 18.70 4.47
CA GLY A 87 8.61 18.60 5.79
C GLY A 87 9.39 17.29 6.05
N ARG A 88 9.36 16.79 7.26
CA ARG A 88 10.15 15.65 7.76
C ARG A 88 9.68 14.25 7.29
N GLY A 89 8.81 14.16 6.27
CA GLY A 89 8.28 12.90 5.73
C GLY A 89 9.36 12.06 5.03
N ARG A 90 9.20 10.73 5.06
CA ARG A 90 10.03 9.80 4.29
C ARG A 90 9.78 10.04 2.79
N SER A 91 10.84 10.35 2.05
CA SER A 91 10.80 10.47 0.58
C SER A 91 10.41 9.13 -0.05
N GLY A 92 9.61 9.16 -1.11
CA GLY A 92 9.37 8.00 -1.96
C GLY A 92 8.16 7.12 -1.62
N LEU A 93 7.29 7.51 -0.71
CA LEU A 93 6.05 6.78 -0.38
C LEU A 93 4.79 7.65 -0.58
N GLY A 94 4.87 8.65 -1.44
CA GLY A 94 3.73 9.49 -1.82
C GLY A 94 2.77 8.73 -2.73
N LEU A 95 1.48 8.98 -2.56
CA LEU A 95 0.43 8.47 -3.43
C LEU A 95 -0.45 9.65 -3.85
N HIS A 96 -0.59 9.81 -5.14
CA HIS A 96 -1.40 10.86 -5.74
C HIS A 96 -2.50 10.25 -6.62
N VAL A 97 -3.49 11.07 -6.92
CA VAL A 97 -4.57 10.74 -7.83
C VAL A 97 -4.51 11.67 -9.03
N VAL A 98 -4.56 11.11 -10.22
CA VAL A 98 -4.77 11.88 -11.45
C VAL A 98 -6.25 11.86 -11.79
N ASP A 99 -6.84 13.03 -11.92
CA ASP A 99 -8.23 13.25 -12.34
C ASP A 99 -8.26 13.45 -13.87
N ALA A 100 -8.79 12.48 -14.60
CA ALA A 100 -8.86 12.53 -16.06
C ALA A 100 -9.73 13.67 -16.61
N TRP A 101 -10.67 14.19 -15.82
CA TRP A 101 -11.54 15.31 -16.26
C TRP A 101 -10.82 16.64 -16.21
N THR A 102 -9.93 16.81 -15.24
CA THR A 102 -9.16 18.06 -15.08
C THR A 102 -7.74 17.95 -15.62
N GLY A 103 -7.26 16.74 -15.86
CA GLY A 103 -5.87 16.44 -16.22
C GLY A 103 -4.87 16.75 -15.11
N SER A 104 -5.35 17.00 -13.86
CA SER A 104 -4.51 17.41 -12.75
C SER A 104 -4.18 16.25 -11.81
N GLU A 105 -2.93 16.22 -11.38
CA GLU A 105 -2.45 15.37 -10.30
C GLU A 105 -2.66 16.09 -8.96
N ARG A 106 -3.20 15.39 -7.97
CA ARG A 106 -3.47 15.95 -6.64
C ARG A 106 -3.20 14.94 -5.53
N ASP A 107 -2.90 15.42 -4.35
CA ASP A 107 -2.71 14.61 -3.16
C ASP A 107 -4.01 13.88 -2.79
N THR A 108 -3.89 12.60 -2.39
CA THR A 108 -5.03 11.79 -1.93
C THR A 108 -5.78 12.39 -0.75
N ALA A 109 -5.13 13.23 0.07
CA ALA A 109 -5.77 13.96 1.17
C ALA A 109 -6.83 14.99 0.70
N THR A 110 -6.84 15.33 -0.60
CA THR A 110 -7.81 16.28 -1.18
C THR A 110 -9.08 15.61 -1.72
N LEU A 111 -9.16 14.28 -1.63
CA LEU A 111 -10.30 13.50 -2.08
C LEU A 111 -11.52 13.72 -1.16
N SER A 112 -12.72 13.69 -1.73
CA SER A 112 -13.96 13.63 -0.98
C SER A 112 -14.10 12.29 -0.23
N GLY A 113 -15.08 12.17 0.68
CA GLY A 113 -15.30 10.93 1.44
C GLY A 113 -15.54 9.71 0.54
N GLY A 114 -16.39 9.86 -0.48
CA GLY A 114 -16.66 8.79 -1.45
C GLY A 114 -15.45 8.45 -2.31
N GLU A 115 -14.75 9.45 -2.83
CA GLU A 115 -13.51 9.26 -3.61
C GLU A 115 -12.41 8.59 -2.77
N THR A 116 -12.29 8.96 -1.50
CA THR A 116 -11.36 8.33 -0.56
C THR A 116 -11.71 6.86 -0.33
N PHE A 117 -13.00 6.54 -0.21
CA PHE A 117 -13.47 5.17 -0.08
C PHE A 117 -13.09 4.35 -1.32
N PHE A 118 -13.36 4.85 -2.52
CA PHE A 118 -12.98 4.17 -3.78
C PHE A 118 -11.47 3.94 -3.87
N ALA A 119 -10.66 4.95 -3.59
CA ALA A 119 -9.21 4.84 -3.62
C ALA A 119 -8.69 3.83 -2.59
N SER A 120 -9.23 3.85 -1.37
CA SER A 120 -8.84 2.94 -0.29
C SER A 120 -9.23 1.49 -0.60
N LEU A 121 -10.44 1.27 -1.10
CA LEU A 121 -10.90 -0.06 -1.52
C LEU A 121 -10.05 -0.59 -2.69
N ALA A 122 -9.81 0.24 -3.70
CA ALA A 122 -8.96 -0.13 -4.83
C ALA A 122 -7.54 -0.50 -4.40
N LEU A 123 -6.94 0.27 -3.47
CA LEU A 123 -5.62 -0.02 -2.92
C LEU A 123 -5.59 -1.32 -2.13
N ALA A 124 -6.58 -1.57 -1.27
CA ALA A 124 -6.66 -2.81 -0.50
C ALA A 124 -6.74 -4.04 -1.43
N LEU A 125 -7.55 -3.94 -2.49
CA LEU A 125 -7.68 -5.00 -3.49
C LEU A 125 -6.40 -5.15 -4.35
N GLY A 126 -5.78 -4.04 -4.74
CA GLY A 126 -4.51 -4.05 -5.47
C GLY A 126 -3.37 -4.66 -4.65
N LEU A 127 -3.31 -4.33 -3.36
CA LEU A 127 -2.35 -4.93 -2.43
C LEU A 127 -2.57 -6.44 -2.30
N ALA A 128 -3.83 -6.87 -2.16
CA ALA A 128 -4.17 -8.29 -2.07
C ALA A 128 -3.73 -9.07 -3.31
N ASP A 129 -3.85 -8.49 -4.50
CA ASP A 129 -3.40 -9.12 -5.75
C ASP A 129 -1.86 -9.24 -5.78
N VAL A 130 -1.14 -8.15 -5.50
CA VAL A 130 0.33 -8.14 -5.50
C VAL A 130 0.89 -9.15 -4.50
N VAL A 131 0.32 -9.20 -3.29
CA VAL A 131 0.73 -10.18 -2.26
C VAL A 131 0.44 -11.61 -2.71
N THR A 132 -0.72 -11.85 -3.34
CA THR A 132 -1.09 -13.17 -3.87
C THR A 132 -0.10 -13.65 -4.93
N ASP A 133 0.27 -12.77 -5.85
CA ASP A 133 1.22 -13.08 -6.93
C ASP A 133 2.63 -13.39 -6.39
N GLU A 134 3.08 -12.66 -5.36
CA GLU A 134 4.38 -12.88 -4.72
C GLU A 134 4.43 -14.12 -3.83
N ALA A 135 3.35 -14.43 -3.13
CA ALA A 135 3.27 -15.59 -2.23
C ALA A 135 3.14 -16.93 -2.98
N GLY A 136 3.38 -16.95 -4.31
CA GLY A 136 3.27 -18.17 -5.11
C GLY A 136 1.82 -18.62 -5.32
N GLY A 137 0.87 -17.69 -5.31
CA GLY A 137 -0.54 -17.96 -5.57
C GLY A 137 -1.36 -18.33 -4.33
N MET A 138 -0.85 -18.06 -3.10
CA MET A 138 -1.68 -18.18 -1.91
C MET A 138 -2.77 -17.10 -1.95
N ARG A 139 -3.98 -17.50 -2.36
CA ARG A 139 -5.11 -16.58 -2.53
C ARG A 139 -5.61 -16.09 -1.17
N LEU A 140 -5.94 -14.81 -1.12
CA LEU A 140 -6.77 -14.26 -0.04
C LEU A 140 -8.22 -14.56 -0.41
N ASP A 141 -8.77 -15.62 0.16
CA ASP A 141 -10.12 -16.12 -0.20
C ASP A 141 -11.23 -15.28 0.44
N THR A 142 -10.92 -14.51 1.48
CA THR A 142 -11.92 -13.72 2.21
C THR A 142 -11.45 -12.29 2.40
N LEU A 143 -12.32 -11.34 2.06
CA LEU A 143 -12.16 -9.91 2.29
C LEU A 143 -13.26 -9.43 3.22
N PHE A 144 -12.90 -8.71 4.29
CA PHE A 144 -13.86 -7.99 5.12
C PHE A 144 -13.71 -6.49 4.92
N ILE A 145 -14.83 -5.83 4.66
CA ILE A 145 -14.92 -4.37 4.53
C ILE A 145 -15.75 -3.88 5.72
N ASP A 146 -15.11 -3.12 6.61
CA ASP A 146 -15.72 -2.58 7.80
C ASP A 146 -16.02 -1.09 7.60
N GLU A 147 -17.32 -0.77 7.50
CA GLU A 147 -17.84 0.60 7.29
C GLU A 147 -17.38 1.26 5.97
N GLY A 148 -17.64 2.57 5.81
CA GLY A 148 -17.22 3.39 4.67
C GLY A 148 -18.32 3.65 3.63
N PHE A 149 -19.36 2.83 3.58
CA PHE A 149 -20.44 2.96 2.59
C PHE A 149 -21.37 4.16 2.87
N GLY A 150 -21.39 4.69 4.07
CA GLY A 150 -22.27 5.81 4.47
C GLY A 150 -21.92 7.15 3.82
N SER A 151 -20.75 7.26 3.17
CA SER A 151 -20.32 8.47 2.44
C SER A 151 -20.64 8.42 0.95
N LEU A 152 -21.23 7.32 0.47
CA LEU A 152 -21.56 7.07 -0.95
C LEU A 152 -23.00 7.50 -1.22
N ASP A 153 -23.24 8.05 -2.40
CA ASP A 153 -24.55 8.15 -2.97
C ASP A 153 -24.99 6.82 -3.60
N ASP A 154 -26.23 6.73 -4.05
CA ASP A 154 -26.81 5.49 -4.58
C ASP A 154 -26.05 4.97 -5.81
N GLN A 155 -25.61 5.88 -6.70
CA GLN A 155 -24.87 5.51 -7.90
C GLN A 155 -23.48 4.96 -7.53
N ALA A 156 -22.75 5.64 -6.65
CA ALA A 156 -21.45 5.22 -6.18
C ALA A 156 -21.52 3.88 -5.41
N LEU A 157 -22.61 3.66 -4.67
CA LEU A 157 -22.87 2.39 -4.00
C LEU A 157 -23.05 1.25 -5.00
N ASP A 158 -23.80 1.47 -6.08
CA ASP A 158 -23.98 0.49 -7.16
C ASP A 158 -22.64 0.12 -7.81
N GLU A 159 -21.84 1.12 -8.18
CA GLU A 159 -20.53 0.91 -8.81
C GLU A 159 -19.58 0.10 -7.91
N VAL A 160 -19.60 0.33 -6.61
CA VAL A 160 -18.81 -0.47 -5.65
C VAL A 160 -19.31 -1.90 -5.57
N LEU A 161 -20.62 -2.09 -5.48
CA LEU A 161 -21.22 -3.43 -5.38
C LEU A 161 -20.92 -4.27 -6.64
N ASP A 162 -20.95 -3.67 -7.82
CA ASP A 162 -20.56 -4.34 -9.07
C ASP A 162 -19.11 -4.83 -9.05
N VAL A 163 -18.20 -4.01 -8.50
CA VAL A 163 -16.80 -4.41 -8.31
C VAL A 163 -16.69 -5.56 -7.31
N LEU A 164 -17.41 -5.50 -6.20
CA LEU A 164 -17.40 -6.55 -5.18
C LEU A 164 -18.01 -7.87 -5.69
N ASP A 165 -19.07 -7.80 -6.49
CA ASP A 165 -19.66 -8.96 -7.14
C ASP A 165 -18.69 -9.61 -8.13
N SER A 166 -17.92 -8.82 -8.87
CA SER A 166 -16.86 -9.34 -9.74
C SER A 166 -15.77 -10.10 -9.00
N LEU A 167 -15.56 -9.83 -7.70
CA LEU A 167 -14.64 -10.58 -6.85
C LEU A 167 -15.22 -11.93 -6.44
N ARG A 168 -16.54 -12.01 -6.20
CA ARG A 168 -17.23 -13.26 -5.88
C ARG A 168 -17.18 -14.25 -7.06
N GLU A 169 -17.30 -13.78 -8.29
CA GLU A 169 -17.15 -14.61 -9.50
C GLU A 169 -15.78 -15.30 -9.62
N ARG A 170 -14.79 -14.82 -8.87
CA ARG A 170 -13.43 -15.38 -8.80
C ARG A 170 -13.17 -16.23 -7.54
N ASP A 171 -14.23 -16.82 -6.95
CA ASP A 171 -14.19 -17.66 -5.75
C ASP A 171 -13.66 -16.93 -4.49
N ARG A 172 -13.89 -15.60 -4.40
CA ARG A 172 -13.59 -14.84 -3.18
C ARG A 172 -14.86 -14.58 -2.38
N SER A 173 -14.79 -14.80 -1.07
CA SER A 173 -15.86 -14.40 -0.15
C SER A 173 -15.67 -12.94 0.28
N VAL A 174 -16.72 -12.14 0.18
CA VAL A 174 -16.70 -10.74 0.62
C VAL A 174 -17.69 -10.57 1.77
N GLY A 175 -17.20 -10.18 2.93
CA GLY A 175 -17.99 -9.80 4.09
C GLY A 175 -18.05 -8.28 4.22
N ILE A 176 -19.24 -7.73 4.41
CA ILE A 176 -19.46 -6.30 4.58
C ILE A 176 -20.04 -6.07 5.97
N VAL A 177 -19.42 -5.21 6.77
CA VAL A 177 -19.96 -4.70 8.02
C VAL A 177 -20.42 -3.28 7.78
N SER A 178 -21.73 -3.03 7.90
CA SER A 178 -22.30 -1.71 7.62
C SER A 178 -23.61 -1.50 8.37
N HIS A 179 -23.90 -0.24 8.67
CA HIS A 179 -25.19 0.21 9.17
C HIS A 179 -26.10 0.81 8.09
N VAL A 180 -25.66 0.89 6.85
CA VAL A 180 -26.40 1.47 5.71
C VAL A 180 -27.59 0.57 5.34
N GLY A 181 -28.79 1.17 5.38
CA GLY A 181 -30.05 0.45 5.16
C GLY A 181 -30.17 -0.17 3.75
N ASP A 182 -29.69 0.55 2.74
CA ASP A 182 -29.81 0.13 1.33
C ASP A 182 -29.01 -1.12 0.99
N LEU A 183 -27.89 -1.36 1.69
CA LEU A 183 -27.11 -2.60 1.58
C LEU A 183 -27.95 -3.84 1.97
N ARG A 184 -28.92 -3.70 2.88
CA ARG A 184 -29.77 -4.81 3.33
C ARG A 184 -30.66 -5.37 2.20
N THR A 185 -31.01 -4.56 1.22
CA THR A 185 -31.83 -4.98 0.07
C THR A 185 -31.02 -5.63 -1.04
N ARG A 186 -29.70 -5.37 -1.06
CA ARG A 186 -28.79 -5.76 -2.14
C ARG A 186 -27.94 -6.97 -1.82
N VAL A 187 -27.68 -7.23 -0.51
CA VAL A 187 -26.86 -8.38 -0.07
C VAL A 187 -27.77 -9.55 0.29
N GLN A 188 -27.53 -10.70 -0.36
CA GLN A 188 -28.41 -11.89 -0.24
C GLN A 188 -28.31 -12.59 1.11
N ALA A 189 -27.13 -12.71 1.70
CA ALA A 189 -26.89 -13.36 2.97
C ALA A 189 -26.47 -12.34 4.04
N GLN A 190 -27.20 -12.29 5.15
CA GLN A 190 -27.02 -11.27 6.18
C GLN A 190 -26.97 -11.88 7.58
N LEU A 191 -26.10 -11.31 8.40
CA LEU A 191 -26.07 -11.51 9.84
C LEU A 191 -26.53 -10.24 10.53
N GLU A 192 -27.76 -10.22 11.03
CA GLU A 192 -28.31 -9.06 11.74
C GLU A 192 -27.98 -9.17 13.23
N ILE A 193 -27.32 -8.13 13.78
CA ILE A 193 -27.03 -8.04 15.22
C ILE A 193 -28.11 -7.19 15.88
N VAL A 194 -28.95 -7.81 16.68
CA VAL A 194 -30.06 -7.14 17.41
C VAL A 194 -29.68 -6.95 18.87
N LYS A 195 -29.59 -5.70 19.30
CA LYS A 195 -29.35 -5.34 20.72
C LYS A 195 -30.60 -5.61 21.54
N GLN A 196 -30.47 -6.35 22.64
CA GLN A 196 -31.52 -6.61 23.61
C GLN A 196 -31.06 -6.25 25.02
N ARG A 197 -32.00 -6.17 26.02
CA ARG A 197 -31.67 -5.80 27.39
C ARG A 197 -30.68 -6.74 28.08
N GLY A 198 -30.64 -8.01 27.66
CA GLY A 198 -29.76 -9.05 28.21
C GLY A 198 -28.53 -9.39 27.40
N GLY A 199 -28.26 -8.60 26.33
CA GLY A 199 -27.14 -8.83 25.41
C GLY A 199 -27.54 -8.65 23.94
N SER A 200 -26.65 -9.02 23.02
CA SER A 200 -26.95 -8.98 21.59
C SER A 200 -27.23 -10.37 21.04
N VAL A 201 -28.16 -10.47 20.12
CA VAL A 201 -28.54 -11.72 19.43
C VAL A 201 -28.23 -11.58 17.95
N VAL A 202 -27.68 -12.64 17.37
CA VAL A 202 -27.40 -12.73 15.93
C VAL A 202 -28.57 -13.46 15.26
N ARG A 203 -29.10 -12.85 14.19
CA ARG A 203 -30.12 -13.46 13.32
C ARG A 203 -29.57 -13.63 11.91
N HIS A 204 -29.79 -14.81 11.34
CA HIS A 204 -29.52 -15.07 9.94
C HIS A 204 -30.71 -14.62 9.09
N ARG A 205 -30.42 -13.84 8.04
CA ARG A 205 -31.40 -13.50 6.99
C ARG A 205 -30.83 -13.91 5.64
N THR A 206 -31.61 -14.62 4.87
CA THR A 206 -31.34 -14.90 3.45
C THR A 206 -32.42 -14.22 2.64
N ALA A 207 -32.06 -13.47 1.59
CA ALA A 207 -33.02 -12.86 0.69
C ALA A 207 -33.81 -14.01 0.00
N GLY A 208 -35.11 -14.10 0.27
CA GLY A 208 -36.00 -15.11 -0.32
C GLY A 208 -36.75 -16.01 0.66
N VAL A 209 -36.49 -15.95 1.96
CA VAL A 209 -37.30 -16.64 2.98
C VAL A 209 -37.87 -15.59 3.91
N THR A 210 -39.05 -15.12 3.60
CA THR A 210 -39.96 -14.47 4.56
C THR A 210 -40.66 -15.59 5.34
N ASP A 211 -40.26 -15.79 6.63
CA ASP A 211 -41.10 -16.42 7.61
C ASP A 211 -42.16 -15.46 8.11
#